data_0da71321ce9ee62ae19c81dff0c11dfb
#
_entry.id   0da71321ce9ee62ae19c81dff0c11dfb
#
_cell.length_a   1.000
_cell.length_b   1.000
_cell.length_c   1.000
_cell.angle_alpha   90.00
_cell.angle_beta   90.00
_cell.angle_gamma   90.00
#
_symmetry.space_group_name_H-M   'P 1'
#
loop_
_entity.id
_entity.type
_entity.pdbx_description
1 polymer ?
#
loop_
_entity_poly.entity_id
_entity_poly.type
_entity_poly.pdbx_seq_one_letter_code
_entity_poly.pdbx_strand_id
1 'polypeptide(L)'
;MATIHWSKRQVAGWLAVALSTAVASFWAFWGINENFHEGWFHESLLLNVGLMFLQYLSPMIIFLSLALLAIGFPRIGGMAHALAGISLAWVLFDWEDRVAMQLVILPMLGLGALYWYGRPQPRRRARWIAVGLPMLTLVAAGVEPAVRVAGRVHDNNLDARVVDGNGIRLVWAAEGMGWPHTGVTWHEAVRRCQHLSDDGRSLAETPQNVWRLPTVEEAVRSMSRHRINSGGVWDAQTSVARYQIRPDKEPPLWNVHSQVIYWWTATERNDDAAYMVVYDGKVWPRRKRIAPDYLAYRCVKPADAAR
;
A
#
# COMPACT_ATOMS: atom_id res chain seq x y z
N MET A 1 -18.91 1.92 49.23
CA MET A 1 -18.64 1.73 47.80
C MET A 1 -19.84 1.02 47.20
N ALA A 2 -20.60 1.67 46.31
CA ALA A 2 -21.73 1.02 45.64
C ALA A 2 -21.16 0.04 44.58
N THR A 3 -21.44 -1.23 44.74
CA THR A 3 -21.12 -2.26 43.78
C THR A 3 -21.92 -2.00 42.48
N ILE A 4 -21.26 -1.63 41.41
CA ILE A 4 -21.90 -1.41 40.09
C ILE A 4 -22.29 -2.80 39.55
N HIS A 5 -23.55 -3.18 39.68
CA HIS A 5 -24.09 -4.40 39.07
C HIS A 5 -24.45 -4.13 37.59
N TRP A 6 -23.62 -4.60 36.71
CA TRP A 6 -23.89 -4.52 35.27
C TRP A 6 -24.88 -5.62 34.83
N SER A 7 -25.93 -5.24 34.11
CA SER A 7 -26.81 -6.22 33.51
C SER A 7 -26.12 -6.93 32.34
N LYS A 8 -26.53 -8.18 32.04
CA LYS A 8 -25.99 -8.94 30.90
C LYS A 8 -26.09 -8.16 29.58
N ARG A 9 -27.17 -7.36 29.40
CA ARG A 9 -27.34 -6.50 28.21
C ARG A 9 -26.35 -5.34 28.16
N GLN A 10 -26.01 -4.77 29.33
CA GLN A 10 -24.98 -3.71 29.37
C GLN A 10 -23.61 -4.29 29.07
N VAL A 11 -23.27 -5.46 29.62
CA VAL A 11 -21.99 -6.14 29.30
C VAL A 11 -21.88 -6.44 27.80
N ALA A 12 -22.91 -7.08 27.22
CA ALA A 12 -22.93 -7.36 25.79
C ALA A 12 -22.82 -6.08 24.93
N GLY A 13 -23.52 -5.00 25.34
CA GLY A 13 -23.44 -3.72 24.64
C GLY A 13 -22.06 -3.08 24.70
N TRP A 14 -21.40 -3.13 25.86
CA TRP A 14 -20.03 -2.62 25.99
C TRP A 14 -19.01 -3.50 25.27
N LEU A 15 -19.19 -4.81 25.24
CA LEU A 15 -18.39 -5.72 24.42
C LEU A 15 -18.53 -5.37 22.93
N ALA A 16 -19.77 -5.12 22.46
CA ALA A 16 -19.99 -4.69 21.09
C ALA A 16 -19.28 -3.37 20.77
N VAL A 17 -19.34 -2.38 21.68
CA VAL A 17 -18.62 -1.10 21.52
C VAL A 17 -17.12 -1.34 21.49
N ALA A 18 -16.56 -2.13 22.38
CA ALA A 18 -15.12 -2.41 22.41
C ALA A 18 -14.65 -3.08 21.12
N LEU A 19 -15.36 -4.10 20.65
CA LEU A 19 -15.02 -4.82 19.42
C LEU A 19 -15.19 -3.95 18.18
N SER A 20 -16.30 -3.20 18.05
CA SER A 20 -16.47 -2.29 16.91
C SER A 20 -15.43 -1.17 16.88
N THR A 21 -15.06 -0.65 18.05
CA THR A 21 -13.97 0.33 18.18
C THR A 21 -12.63 -0.27 17.76
N ALA A 22 -12.31 -1.49 18.20
CA ALA A 22 -11.08 -2.17 17.81
C ALA A 22 -11.00 -2.41 16.29
N VAL A 23 -12.09 -2.90 15.68
CA VAL A 23 -12.16 -3.12 14.24
C VAL A 23 -12.06 -1.80 13.48
N ALA A 24 -12.77 -0.75 13.88
CA ALA A 24 -12.69 0.56 13.25
C ALA A 24 -11.27 1.17 13.40
N SER A 25 -10.62 1.00 14.56
CA SER A 25 -9.24 1.46 14.77
C SER A 25 -8.23 0.67 13.91
N PHE A 26 -8.42 -0.64 13.75
CA PHE A 26 -7.61 -1.45 12.86
C PHE A 26 -7.71 -0.93 11.41
N TRP A 27 -8.92 -0.70 10.92
CA TRP A 27 -9.12 -0.17 9.57
C TRP A 27 -8.67 1.29 9.42
N ALA A 28 -8.72 2.10 10.48
CA ALA A 28 -8.11 3.43 10.49
C ALA A 28 -6.60 3.36 10.33
N PHE A 29 -5.95 2.48 11.09
CA PHE A 29 -4.50 2.25 11.02
C PHE A 29 -4.08 1.71 9.66
N TRP A 30 -4.72 0.63 9.21
CA TRP A 30 -4.39 -0.01 7.93
C TRP A 30 -4.65 0.96 6.77
N GLY A 31 -5.86 1.52 6.69
CA GLY A 31 -6.26 2.36 5.58
C GLY A 31 -5.40 3.62 5.43
N ILE A 32 -5.01 4.30 6.54
CA ILE A 32 -4.17 5.49 6.42
C ILE A 32 -2.73 5.15 5.99
N ASN A 33 -2.17 4.04 6.46
CA ASN A 33 -0.85 3.60 6.03
C ASN A 33 -0.86 3.20 4.54
N GLU A 34 -1.86 2.43 4.12
CA GLU A 34 -1.99 1.99 2.74
C GLU A 34 -2.26 3.15 1.78
N ASN A 35 -3.08 4.13 2.20
CA ASN A 35 -3.30 5.35 1.43
C ASN A 35 -1.99 6.10 1.12
N PHE A 36 -1.07 6.20 2.07
CA PHE A 36 0.22 6.85 1.84
C PHE A 36 1.27 5.92 1.23
N HIS A 37 1.03 4.62 1.19
CA HIS A 37 1.89 3.64 0.53
C HIS A 37 1.55 3.48 -0.96
N GLU A 38 0.33 3.12 -1.29
CA GLU A 38 -0.15 2.87 -2.66
C GLU A 38 -0.83 4.08 -3.29
N GLY A 39 -1.58 4.82 -2.51
CA GLY A 39 -2.29 6.03 -2.91
C GLY A 39 -1.41 7.27 -2.92
N TRP A 40 -2.04 8.43 -2.91
CA TRP A 40 -1.38 9.74 -2.88
C TRP A 40 -0.45 10.01 -4.06
N PHE A 41 -0.88 9.62 -5.26
CA PHE A 41 -0.11 9.77 -6.50
C PHE A 41 -0.73 10.77 -7.49
N HIS A 42 -1.93 11.30 -7.23
CA HIS A 42 -2.50 12.33 -8.10
C HIS A 42 -1.86 13.70 -7.84
N GLU A 43 -1.77 14.52 -8.88
CA GLU A 43 -1.37 15.92 -8.76
C GLU A 43 -2.41 16.72 -7.96
N SER A 44 -3.68 16.38 -8.09
CA SER A 44 -4.78 17.03 -7.39
C SER A 44 -4.91 16.54 -5.95
N LEU A 45 -4.76 17.44 -4.99
CA LEU A 45 -5.02 17.18 -3.57
C LEU A 45 -6.44 16.65 -3.33
N LEU A 46 -7.43 17.20 -4.05
CA LEU A 46 -8.83 16.80 -3.88
C LEU A 46 -9.05 15.34 -4.28
N LEU A 47 -8.41 14.89 -5.37
CA LEU A 47 -8.48 13.49 -5.80
C LEU A 47 -7.80 12.55 -4.78
N ASN A 48 -6.62 12.91 -4.29
CA ASN A 48 -5.94 12.12 -3.26
C ASN A 48 -6.78 11.99 -1.98
N VAL A 49 -7.37 13.09 -1.51
CA VAL A 49 -8.27 13.08 -0.34
C VAL A 49 -9.55 12.28 -0.62
N GLY A 50 -10.14 12.45 -1.81
CA GLY A 50 -11.31 11.68 -2.22
C GLY A 50 -11.04 10.17 -2.21
N LEU A 51 -9.95 9.73 -2.82
CA LEU A 51 -9.53 8.33 -2.83
C LEU A 51 -9.20 7.81 -1.42
N MET A 52 -8.56 8.63 -0.58
CA MET A 52 -8.30 8.28 0.81
C MET A 52 -9.59 7.87 1.53
N PHE A 53 -10.66 8.64 1.40
CA PHE A 53 -11.93 8.33 2.07
C PHE A 53 -12.72 7.20 1.38
N LEU A 54 -12.75 7.17 0.04
CA LEU A 54 -13.57 6.23 -0.72
C LEU A 54 -12.94 4.84 -0.83
N GLN A 55 -11.62 4.76 -0.96
CA GLN A 55 -10.90 3.51 -1.17
C GLN A 55 -10.30 2.97 0.12
N TYR A 56 -9.52 3.79 0.85
CA TYR A 56 -8.70 3.31 1.95
C TYR A 56 -9.40 3.36 3.32
N LEU A 57 -10.18 4.41 3.58
CA LEU A 57 -10.86 4.61 4.86
C LEU A 57 -12.33 4.17 4.85
N SER A 58 -12.87 3.74 3.71
CA SER A 58 -14.26 3.29 3.63
C SER A 58 -14.62 2.15 4.60
N PRO A 59 -13.77 1.14 4.86
CA PRO A 59 -14.10 0.13 5.86
C PRO A 59 -14.23 0.73 7.27
N MET A 60 -13.31 1.63 7.67
CA MET A 60 -13.41 2.35 8.94
C MET A 60 -14.74 3.12 9.05
N ILE A 61 -15.08 3.88 8.00
CA ILE A 61 -16.30 4.71 7.96
C ILE A 61 -17.55 3.83 8.07
N ILE A 62 -17.59 2.70 7.37
CA ILE A 62 -18.72 1.76 7.42
C ILE A 62 -18.89 1.20 8.83
N PHE A 63 -17.82 0.63 9.43
CA PHE A 63 -17.88 0.08 10.79
C PHE A 63 -18.27 1.14 11.82
N LEU A 64 -17.71 2.34 11.70
CA LEU A 64 -18.03 3.45 12.61
C LEU A 64 -19.49 3.89 12.48
N SER A 65 -20.00 4.05 11.26
CA SER A 65 -21.39 4.44 11.00
C SER A 65 -22.38 3.41 11.55
N LEU A 66 -22.12 2.13 11.28
CA LEU A 66 -22.93 1.03 11.81
C LEU A 66 -22.89 0.96 13.34
N ALA A 67 -21.72 1.17 13.95
CA ALA A 67 -21.59 1.20 15.40
C ALA A 67 -22.38 2.37 16.02
N LEU A 68 -22.29 3.57 15.47
CA LEU A 68 -23.05 4.75 15.93
C LEU A 68 -24.57 4.53 15.80
N LEU A 69 -25.01 3.94 14.68
CA LEU A 69 -26.40 3.54 14.49
C LEU A 69 -26.83 2.54 15.57
N ALA A 70 -26.03 1.53 15.84
CA ALA A 70 -26.33 0.49 16.83
C ALA A 70 -26.32 1.00 18.28
N ILE A 71 -25.44 1.92 18.64
CA ILE A 71 -25.45 2.59 19.96
C ILE A 71 -26.75 3.40 20.15
N GLY A 72 -27.23 4.06 19.08
CA GLY A 72 -28.49 4.81 19.08
C GLY A 72 -29.73 3.90 19.07
N PHE A 73 -29.73 2.97 18.17
CA PHE A 73 -30.85 2.08 17.82
C PHE A 73 -30.37 0.61 17.75
N PRO A 74 -30.19 -0.09 18.89
CA PRO A 74 -29.50 -1.38 18.93
C PRO A 74 -30.04 -2.45 17.98
N ARG A 75 -31.37 -2.59 17.86
CA ARG A 75 -31.97 -3.59 16.96
C ARG A 75 -31.76 -3.25 15.49
N ILE A 76 -31.96 -1.96 15.12
CA ILE A 76 -31.76 -1.49 13.74
C ILE A 76 -30.28 -1.61 13.36
N GLY A 77 -29.39 -1.16 14.23
CA GLY A 77 -27.96 -1.27 14.00
C GLY A 77 -27.46 -2.72 13.97
N GLY A 78 -28.01 -3.60 14.84
CA GLY A 78 -27.72 -5.04 14.78
C GLY A 78 -28.13 -5.68 13.46
N MET A 79 -29.34 -5.37 12.95
CA MET A 79 -29.79 -5.81 11.63
C MET A 79 -28.91 -5.24 10.51
N ALA A 80 -28.57 -3.96 10.57
CA ALA A 80 -27.74 -3.31 9.56
C ALA A 80 -26.35 -3.94 9.48
N HIS A 81 -25.71 -4.28 10.60
CA HIS A 81 -24.45 -5.04 10.61
C HIS A 81 -24.61 -6.42 9.95
N ALA A 82 -25.66 -7.17 10.31
CA ALA A 82 -25.90 -8.50 9.75
C ALA A 82 -26.16 -8.44 8.24
N LEU A 83 -26.99 -7.51 7.79
CA LEU A 83 -27.28 -7.32 6.36
C LEU A 83 -26.03 -6.91 5.58
N ALA A 84 -25.25 -5.97 6.11
CA ALA A 84 -24.00 -5.55 5.49
C ALA A 84 -23.01 -6.73 5.38
N GLY A 85 -22.87 -7.53 6.45
CA GLY A 85 -22.03 -8.73 6.44
C GLY A 85 -22.48 -9.77 5.41
N ILE A 86 -23.78 -10.04 5.31
CA ILE A 86 -24.36 -10.99 4.34
C ILE A 86 -24.18 -10.46 2.90
N SER A 87 -24.47 -9.18 2.67
CA SER A 87 -24.30 -8.58 1.33
C SER A 87 -22.86 -8.64 0.87
N LEU A 88 -21.92 -8.34 1.76
CA LEU A 88 -20.51 -8.41 1.45
C LEU A 88 -20.04 -9.85 1.21
N ALA A 89 -20.53 -10.81 2.02
CA ALA A 89 -20.26 -12.22 1.80
C ALA A 89 -20.71 -12.68 0.42
N TRP A 90 -21.87 -12.21 -0.03
CA TRP A 90 -22.40 -12.54 -1.36
C TRP A 90 -21.57 -11.92 -2.49
N VAL A 91 -21.13 -10.67 -2.34
CA VAL A 91 -20.25 -9.98 -3.33
C VAL A 91 -18.86 -10.60 -3.41
N LEU A 92 -18.32 -11.04 -2.27
CA LEU A 92 -16.98 -11.63 -2.19
C LEU A 92 -16.98 -13.18 -2.31
N PHE A 93 -18.15 -13.79 -2.61
CA PHE A 93 -18.28 -15.26 -2.66
C PHE A 93 -17.35 -15.92 -3.67
N ASP A 94 -17.11 -15.27 -4.82
CA ASP A 94 -16.21 -15.75 -5.86
C ASP A 94 -14.72 -15.47 -5.57
N TRP A 95 -14.43 -14.70 -4.54
CA TRP A 95 -13.07 -14.43 -4.12
C TRP A 95 -12.70 -15.47 -3.06
N GLU A 96 -11.80 -16.36 -3.38
CA GLU A 96 -11.24 -17.34 -2.44
C GLU A 96 -10.45 -16.66 -1.29
N ASP A 97 -10.75 -15.40 -1.00
CA ASP A 97 -10.06 -14.61 -0.01
C ASP A 97 -10.59 -14.84 1.40
N ARG A 98 -10.00 -15.86 2.04
CA ARG A 98 -10.27 -16.18 3.44
C ARG A 98 -9.99 -15.02 4.40
N VAL A 99 -9.07 -14.11 4.03
CA VAL A 99 -8.69 -12.97 4.86
C VAL A 99 -9.84 -11.95 4.91
N ALA A 100 -10.45 -11.62 3.77
CA ALA A 100 -11.61 -10.72 3.72
C ALA A 100 -12.78 -11.28 4.55
N MET A 101 -13.04 -12.60 4.47
CA MET A 101 -14.06 -13.25 5.27
C MET A 101 -13.79 -13.10 6.78
N GLN A 102 -12.57 -13.35 7.22
CA GLN A 102 -12.22 -13.30 8.64
C GLN A 102 -12.19 -11.88 9.19
N LEU A 103 -11.65 -10.91 8.45
CA LEU A 103 -11.43 -9.54 8.93
C LEU A 103 -12.64 -8.63 8.77
N VAL A 104 -13.59 -8.96 7.92
CA VAL A 104 -14.74 -8.09 7.63
C VAL A 104 -16.07 -8.79 7.93
N ILE A 105 -16.33 -9.94 7.31
CA ILE A 105 -17.65 -10.58 7.38
C ILE A 105 -17.94 -11.11 8.77
N LEU A 106 -17.04 -11.89 9.38
CA LEU A 106 -17.25 -12.45 10.72
C LEU A 106 -17.42 -11.37 11.79
N PRO A 107 -16.59 -10.30 11.82
CA PRO A 107 -16.83 -9.18 12.74
C PRO A 107 -18.20 -8.52 12.54
N MET A 108 -18.66 -8.30 11.32
CA MET A 108 -19.96 -7.70 11.06
C MET A 108 -21.10 -8.55 11.60
N LEU A 109 -21.12 -9.85 11.36
CA LEU A 109 -22.15 -10.76 11.87
C LEU A 109 -22.10 -10.85 13.40
N GLY A 110 -20.94 -10.98 13.99
CA GLY A 110 -20.75 -11.02 15.43
C GLY A 110 -21.21 -9.73 16.12
N LEU A 111 -20.85 -8.57 15.58
CA LEU A 111 -21.32 -7.26 16.07
C LEU A 111 -22.83 -7.11 15.90
N GLY A 112 -23.40 -7.60 14.80
CA GLY A 112 -24.83 -7.64 14.60
C GLY A 112 -25.56 -8.33 15.75
N ALA A 113 -25.13 -9.54 16.11
CA ALA A 113 -25.69 -10.31 17.20
C ALA A 113 -25.50 -9.61 18.58
N LEU A 114 -24.31 -9.08 18.83
CA LEU A 114 -24.00 -8.39 20.08
C LEU A 114 -24.84 -7.12 20.26
N TYR A 115 -24.98 -6.29 19.24
CA TYR A 115 -25.83 -5.10 19.31
C TYR A 115 -27.31 -5.41 19.33
N TRP A 116 -27.77 -6.46 18.66
CA TRP A 116 -29.18 -6.89 18.72
C TRP A 116 -29.61 -7.15 20.17
N TYR A 117 -28.77 -7.82 20.95
CA TYR A 117 -29.04 -8.15 22.34
C TYR A 117 -28.59 -7.05 23.31
N GLY A 118 -27.43 -6.45 23.06
CA GLY A 118 -26.71 -5.55 23.96
C GLY A 118 -27.23 -4.11 23.95
N ARG A 119 -27.06 -3.41 25.07
CA ARG A 119 -27.40 -1.98 25.21
C ARG A 119 -26.31 -1.26 26.00
N PRO A 120 -25.35 -0.60 25.35
CA PRO A 120 -24.30 0.12 26.06
C PRO A 120 -24.89 1.35 26.76
N GLN A 121 -24.61 1.49 28.07
CA GLN A 121 -25.03 2.63 28.88
C GLN A 121 -23.85 3.12 29.71
N PRO A 122 -23.59 4.42 29.78
CA PRO A 122 -24.33 5.53 29.12
C PRO A 122 -23.93 5.67 27.65
N ARG A 123 -24.91 5.85 26.75
CA ARG A 123 -24.72 5.94 25.28
C ARG A 123 -23.74 7.03 24.86
N ARG A 124 -23.71 8.16 25.62
CA ARG A 124 -22.78 9.25 25.30
C ARG A 124 -21.32 8.80 25.39
N ARG A 125 -20.95 8.10 26.44
CA ARG A 125 -19.60 7.54 26.62
C ARG A 125 -19.27 6.51 25.53
N ALA A 126 -20.23 5.64 25.21
CA ALA A 126 -20.07 4.65 24.13
C ALA A 126 -19.78 5.31 22.78
N ARG A 127 -20.50 6.39 22.43
CA ARG A 127 -20.24 7.15 21.19
C ARG A 127 -18.86 7.80 21.19
N TRP A 128 -18.45 8.43 22.30
CA TRP A 128 -17.13 9.06 22.38
C TRP A 128 -15.99 8.05 22.24
N ILE A 129 -16.12 6.85 22.81
CA ILE A 129 -15.11 5.79 22.67
C ILE A 129 -15.11 5.27 21.23
N ALA A 130 -16.28 4.96 20.67
CA ALA A 130 -16.41 4.42 19.33
C ALA A 130 -15.84 5.35 18.24
N VAL A 131 -15.94 6.68 18.42
CA VAL A 131 -15.40 7.66 17.46
C VAL A 131 -13.98 8.05 17.84
N GLY A 132 -13.73 8.37 19.10
CA GLY A 132 -12.49 9.00 19.55
C GLY A 132 -11.26 8.11 19.35
N LEU A 133 -11.34 6.81 19.64
CA LEU A 133 -10.20 5.92 19.48
C LEU A 133 -9.82 5.67 18.02
N PRO A 134 -10.75 5.37 17.09
CA PRO A 134 -10.41 5.27 15.66
C PRO A 134 -9.85 6.58 15.09
N MET A 135 -10.41 7.72 15.47
CA MET A 135 -9.89 9.02 15.01
C MET A 135 -8.51 9.32 15.58
N LEU A 136 -8.26 9.00 16.84
CA LEU A 136 -6.93 9.11 17.44
C LEU A 136 -5.92 8.20 16.73
N THR A 137 -6.31 6.96 16.42
CA THR A 137 -5.49 6.01 15.67
C THR A 137 -5.17 6.54 14.26
N LEU A 138 -6.18 7.06 13.56
CA LEU A 138 -6.03 7.65 12.24
C LEU A 138 -4.99 8.78 12.25
N VAL A 139 -5.10 9.70 13.20
CA VAL A 139 -4.17 10.84 13.32
C VAL A 139 -2.78 10.34 13.72
N ALA A 140 -2.68 9.53 14.75
CA ALA A 140 -1.40 9.05 15.25
C ALA A 140 -0.62 8.23 14.20
N ALA A 141 -1.30 7.37 13.44
CA ALA A 141 -0.68 6.58 12.40
C ALA A 141 -0.44 7.36 11.10
N GLY A 142 -1.22 8.40 10.82
CA GLY A 142 -1.17 9.14 9.56
C GLY A 142 -0.17 10.31 9.53
N VAL A 143 0.21 10.87 10.69
CA VAL A 143 1.07 12.08 10.73
C VAL A 143 2.43 11.84 10.07
N GLU A 144 3.15 10.79 10.45
CA GLU A 144 4.49 10.51 9.90
C GLU A 144 4.42 10.25 8.37
N PRO A 145 3.58 9.33 7.86
CA PRO A 145 3.47 9.12 6.42
C PRO A 145 3.03 10.38 5.65
N ALA A 146 2.10 11.18 6.20
CA ALA A 146 1.65 12.43 5.58
C ALA A 146 2.78 13.45 5.46
N VAL A 147 3.55 13.65 6.52
CA VAL A 147 4.71 14.55 6.51
C VAL A 147 5.76 14.08 5.51
N ARG A 148 6.00 12.77 5.46
CA ARG A 148 6.96 12.18 4.51
C ARG A 148 6.53 12.39 3.07
N VAL A 149 5.26 12.14 2.74
CA VAL A 149 4.71 12.34 1.38
C VAL A 149 4.72 13.82 1.00
N ALA A 150 4.33 14.72 1.92
CA ALA A 150 4.37 16.16 1.68
C ALA A 150 5.80 16.71 1.45
N GLY A 151 6.81 16.04 2.01
CA GLY A 151 8.22 16.40 1.84
C GLY A 151 8.89 15.78 0.60
N ARG A 152 8.17 15.02 -0.24
CA ARG A 152 8.73 14.42 -1.45
C ARG A 152 9.16 15.48 -2.45
N VAL A 153 10.37 15.34 -2.96
CA VAL A 153 10.86 16.15 -4.07
C VAL A 153 10.37 15.55 -5.39
N HIS A 154 9.97 16.39 -6.33
CA HIS A 154 9.66 16.01 -7.70
C HIS A 154 10.28 16.99 -8.67
N ASP A 155 10.52 16.60 -9.92
CA ASP A 155 11.13 17.45 -10.94
C ASP A 155 10.45 17.36 -12.31
N ASN A 156 9.37 16.57 -12.43
CA ASN A 156 8.62 16.32 -13.67
C ASN A 156 9.51 15.87 -14.86
N ASN A 157 10.75 15.43 -14.58
CA ASN A 157 11.65 14.97 -15.60
C ASN A 157 11.53 13.45 -15.78
N LEU A 158 10.88 13.06 -16.86
CA LEU A 158 10.62 11.67 -17.24
C LEU A 158 11.60 11.15 -18.31
N ASP A 159 12.66 11.88 -18.60
CA ASP A 159 13.73 11.45 -19.51
C ASP A 159 14.65 10.38 -18.90
N ALA A 160 15.51 9.82 -19.74
CA ALA A 160 16.54 8.90 -19.26
C ALA A 160 17.47 9.61 -18.27
N ARG A 161 17.81 8.93 -17.18
CA ARG A 161 18.59 9.52 -16.07
C ARG A 161 19.83 8.70 -15.79
N VAL A 162 20.95 9.39 -15.70
CA VAL A 162 22.17 8.79 -15.17
C VAL A 162 22.09 8.81 -13.65
N VAL A 163 22.26 7.65 -13.03
CA VAL A 163 22.48 7.51 -11.59
C VAL A 163 23.94 7.09 -11.40
N ASP A 164 24.70 7.96 -10.77
CA ASP A 164 26.13 7.77 -10.47
C ASP A 164 26.33 7.90 -8.98
N GLY A 165 26.99 6.94 -8.38
CA GLY A 165 27.29 6.92 -6.95
C GLY A 165 27.08 5.55 -6.31
N ASN A 166 27.57 5.40 -5.08
CA ASN A 166 27.47 4.15 -4.32
C ASN A 166 28.04 2.92 -5.07
N GLY A 167 29.07 3.13 -5.91
CA GLY A 167 29.73 2.05 -6.67
C GLY A 167 28.99 1.57 -7.92
N ILE A 168 27.97 2.30 -8.38
CA ILE A 168 27.28 2.05 -9.63
C ILE A 168 27.25 3.29 -10.52
N ARG A 169 27.18 3.07 -11.84
CA ARG A 169 26.94 4.14 -12.82
C ARG A 169 26.06 3.59 -13.93
N LEU A 170 24.78 3.94 -13.91
CA LEU A 170 23.76 3.38 -14.78
C LEU A 170 22.91 4.48 -15.41
N VAL A 171 22.51 4.26 -16.66
CA VAL A 171 21.42 5.00 -17.30
C VAL A 171 20.13 4.25 -17.03
N TRP A 172 19.16 4.92 -16.42
CA TRP A 172 17.80 4.44 -16.23
C TRP A 172 16.92 4.96 -17.37
N ALA A 173 16.13 4.09 -17.97
CA ALA A 173 15.34 4.40 -19.15
C ALA A 173 14.35 5.55 -18.91
N ALA A 174 14.03 6.28 -19.98
CA ALA A 174 12.98 7.27 -20.02
C ALA A 174 11.58 6.64 -19.91
N GLU A 175 10.58 7.45 -19.59
CA GLU A 175 9.18 7.07 -19.66
C GLU A 175 8.82 6.57 -21.07
N GLY A 176 8.03 5.51 -21.13
CA GLY A 176 7.66 4.77 -22.33
C GLY A 176 7.78 3.27 -22.10
N MET A 177 8.21 2.54 -23.12
CA MET A 177 8.32 1.08 -23.02
C MET A 177 9.44 0.61 -22.09
N GLY A 178 10.42 1.46 -21.80
CA GLY A 178 11.50 1.18 -20.84
C GLY A 178 11.15 1.54 -19.39
N TRP A 179 10.11 2.33 -19.19
CA TRP A 179 9.57 2.73 -17.89
C TRP A 179 8.06 2.92 -18.01
N PRO A 180 7.27 1.82 -18.00
CA PRO A 180 5.82 1.87 -18.17
C PRO A 180 5.11 2.25 -16.87
N HIS A 181 3.86 2.75 -16.99
CA HIS A 181 2.99 3.09 -15.87
C HIS A 181 2.07 1.94 -15.44
N THR A 182 2.10 0.81 -16.15
CA THR A 182 1.25 -0.36 -15.86
C THR A 182 2.09 -1.59 -15.58
N GLY A 183 1.56 -2.48 -14.74
CA GLY A 183 2.22 -3.71 -14.38
C GLY A 183 2.32 -4.71 -15.52
N VAL A 184 3.36 -5.52 -15.47
CA VAL A 184 3.58 -6.67 -16.38
C VAL A 184 4.19 -7.83 -15.61
N THR A 185 4.13 -9.03 -16.18
CA THR A 185 4.84 -10.19 -15.63
C THR A 185 6.36 -9.99 -15.73
N TRP A 186 7.10 -10.72 -14.89
CA TRP A 186 8.57 -10.65 -14.92
C TRP A 186 9.16 -11.04 -16.29
N HIS A 187 8.63 -12.10 -16.89
CA HIS A 187 9.09 -12.54 -18.22
C HIS A 187 8.86 -11.48 -19.29
N GLU A 188 7.71 -10.81 -19.25
CA GLU A 188 7.42 -9.71 -20.16
C GLU A 188 8.34 -8.51 -19.90
N ALA A 189 8.63 -8.18 -18.64
CA ALA A 189 9.58 -7.11 -18.30
C ALA A 189 10.99 -7.40 -18.84
N VAL A 190 11.49 -8.62 -18.67
CA VAL A 190 12.78 -9.06 -19.24
C VAL A 190 12.77 -8.92 -20.75
N ARG A 191 11.75 -9.47 -21.43
CA ARG A 191 11.62 -9.42 -22.90
C ARG A 191 11.59 -7.99 -23.41
N ARG A 192 10.79 -7.11 -22.78
CA ARG A 192 10.69 -5.70 -23.21
C ARG A 192 12.00 -4.96 -23.05
N CYS A 193 12.74 -5.14 -21.96
CA CYS A 193 14.05 -4.53 -21.82
C CYS A 193 15.03 -5.04 -22.88
N GLN A 194 15.03 -6.32 -23.24
CA GLN A 194 15.87 -6.87 -24.30
C GLN A 194 15.54 -6.29 -25.67
N HIS A 195 14.26 -6.03 -25.97
CA HIS A 195 13.80 -5.46 -27.22
C HIS A 195 13.79 -3.92 -27.24
N LEU A 196 14.11 -3.27 -26.11
CA LEU A 196 14.06 -1.82 -26.01
C LEU A 196 15.10 -1.18 -26.94
N SER A 197 14.66 -0.24 -27.78
CA SER A 197 15.51 0.53 -28.68
C SER A 197 16.50 1.39 -27.89
N ASP A 198 17.58 1.82 -28.52
CA ASP A 198 18.63 2.59 -27.82
C ASP A 198 18.14 3.89 -27.18
N ASP A 199 17.07 4.48 -27.74
CA ASP A 199 16.38 5.65 -27.16
C ASP A 199 15.71 5.41 -25.80
N GLY A 200 15.53 4.14 -25.41
CA GLY A 200 14.90 3.75 -24.15
C GLY A 200 13.38 3.94 -24.10
N ARG A 201 12.71 4.23 -25.21
CA ARG A 201 11.28 4.59 -25.26
C ARG A 201 10.41 3.65 -26.09
N SER A 202 10.96 3.07 -27.16
CA SER A 202 10.25 2.23 -28.11
C SER A 202 10.79 0.81 -28.13
N LEU A 203 9.98 -0.17 -28.58
CA LEU A 203 10.41 -1.55 -28.77
C LEU A 203 10.82 -1.77 -30.21
N ALA A 204 11.96 -2.44 -30.42
CA ALA A 204 12.39 -2.96 -31.71
C ALA A 204 11.76 -4.35 -31.95
N GLU A 205 11.64 -4.73 -33.22
CA GLU A 205 11.13 -6.05 -33.61
C GLU A 205 12.05 -7.18 -33.13
N THR A 206 13.35 -6.94 -33.14
CA THR A 206 14.38 -7.91 -32.72
C THR A 206 15.04 -7.48 -31.40
N PRO A 207 15.54 -8.42 -30.60
CA PRO A 207 16.27 -8.10 -29.37
C PRO A 207 17.52 -7.24 -29.67
N GLN A 208 17.61 -6.10 -29.03
CA GLN A 208 18.74 -5.19 -29.11
C GLN A 208 19.80 -5.50 -28.04
N ASN A 209 19.38 -6.05 -26.91
CA ASN A 209 20.22 -6.41 -25.76
C ASN A 209 21.10 -5.26 -25.22
N VAL A 210 20.69 -4.01 -25.48
CA VAL A 210 21.34 -2.80 -24.93
C VAL A 210 20.85 -2.52 -23.53
N TRP A 211 19.56 -2.73 -23.31
CA TRP A 211 18.88 -2.53 -22.04
C TRP A 211 18.56 -3.86 -21.36
N ARG A 212 18.50 -3.85 -20.04
CA ARG A 212 18.13 -4.98 -19.21
C ARG A 212 17.40 -4.54 -17.93
N LEU A 213 16.81 -5.46 -17.20
CA LEU A 213 16.40 -5.17 -15.83
C LEU A 213 17.63 -4.91 -14.94
N PRO A 214 17.50 -4.01 -13.92
CA PRO A 214 18.53 -3.87 -12.89
C PRO A 214 18.61 -5.13 -12.05
N THR A 215 19.77 -5.50 -11.55
CA THR A 215 19.86 -6.44 -10.43
C THR A 215 19.32 -5.83 -9.14
N VAL A 216 19.03 -6.65 -8.12
CA VAL A 216 18.63 -6.12 -6.79
C VAL A 216 19.70 -5.16 -6.26
N GLU A 217 20.97 -5.55 -6.37
CA GLU A 217 22.07 -4.73 -5.88
C GLU A 217 22.15 -3.37 -6.58
N GLU A 218 22.02 -3.35 -7.90
CA GLU A 218 22.00 -2.11 -8.68
C GLU A 218 20.81 -1.23 -8.31
N ALA A 219 19.61 -1.81 -8.17
CA ALA A 219 18.42 -1.08 -7.76
C ALA A 219 18.58 -0.49 -6.34
N VAL A 220 19.05 -1.28 -5.39
CA VAL A 220 19.28 -0.86 -4.00
C VAL A 220 20.33 0.26 -3.93
N ARG A 221 21.44 0.12 -4.65
CA ARG A 221 22.52 1.13 -4.71
C ARG A 221 22.11 2.42 -5.41
N SER A 222 21.10 2.35 -6.31
CA SER A 222 20.55 3.51 -7.03
C SER A 222 19.58 4.35 -6.20
N MET A 223 19.04 3.83 -5.11
CA MET A 223 18.01 4.51 -4.32
C MET A 223 18.47 5.87 -3.80
N SER A 224 17.54 6.80 -3.77
CA SER A 224 17.80 8.18 -3.36
C SER A 224 16.71 8.73 -2.43
N ARG A 225 17.07 9.76 -1.70
CA ARG A 225 16.16 10.62 -0.92
C ARG A 225 16.63 12.07 -1.06
N HIS A 226 15.71 13.00 -1.37
CA HIS A 226 16.00 14.42 -1.55
C HIS A 226 17.19 14.67 -2.50
N ARG A 227 17.24 13.92 -3.62
CA ARG A 227 18.33 13.93 -4.63
C ARG A 227 19.70 13.43 -4.12
N ILE A 228 19.76 12.90 -2.91
CA ILE A 228 20.98 12.32 -2.33
C ILE A 228 20.88 10.81 -2.41
N ASN A 229 21.99 10.13 -2.80
CA ASN A 229 22.03 8.67 -2.77
C ASN A 229 21.81 8.16 -1.35
N SER A 230 20.93 7.20 -1.19
CA SER A 230 20.49 6.65 0.10
C SER A 230 21.55 5.74 0.78
N GLY A 231 22.68 5.48 0.13
CA GLY A 231 23.74 4.61 0.66
C GLY A 231 23.27 3.16 0.82
N GLY A 232 22.48 2.67 -0.15
CA GLY A 232 21.91 1.34 -0.09
C GLY A 232 22.94 0.22 -0.24
N VAL A 233 22.81 -0.84 0.56
CA VAL A 233 23.62 -2.06 0.50
C VAL A 233 22.68 -3.26 0.51
N TRP A 234 22.86 -4.17 -0.44
CA TRP A 234 22.14 -5.42 -0.49
C TRP A 234 22.93 -6.54 0.17
N ASP A 235 22.33 -7.22 1.12
CA ASP A 235 22.86 -8.43 1.74
C ASP A 235 22.16 -9.65 1.11
N ALA A 236 22.85 -10.32 0.19
CA ALA A 236 22.31 -11.47 -0.51
C ALA A 236 22.07 -12.69 0.40
N GLN A 237 22.82 -12.81 1.50
CA GLN A 237 22.69 -13.95 2.43
C GLN A 237 21.40 -13.86 3.24
N THR A 238 21.10 -12.66 3.73
CA THR A 238 19.89 -12.42 4.52
C THR A 238 18.70 -11.95 3.68
N SER A 239 18.91 -11.63 2.39
CA SER A 239 17.91 -11.02 1.49
C SER A 239 17.33 -9.71 2.08
N VAL A 240 18.20 -8.88 2.65
CA VAL A 240 17.83 -7.61 3.28
C VAL A 240 18.60 -6.45 2.65
N ALA A 241 17.88 -5.40 2.26
CA ALA A 241 18.46 -4.12 1.89
C ALA A 241 18.57 -3.19 3.11
N ARG A 242 19.70 -2.52 3.26
CA ARG A 242 19.97 -1.55 4.33
C ARG A 242 20.35 -0.21 3.72
N TYR A 243 19.99 0.89 4.36
CA TYR A 243 20.21 2.24 3.87
C TYR A 243 20.74 3.14 4.98
N GLN A 244 21.58 4.09 4.62
CA GLN A 244 22.01 5.17 5.52
C GLN A 244 20.86 6.21 5.69
N ILE A 245 20.17 6.50 4.60
CA ILE A 245 18.98 7.37 4.57
C ILE A 245 17.84 6.55 3.95
N ARG A 246 16.69 6.47 4.63
CA ARG A 246 15.53 5.74 4.10
C ARG A 246 15.08 6.35 2.78
N PRO A 247 15.08 5.60 1.67
CA PRO A 247 14.63 6.09 0.37
C PRO A 247 13.11 6.35 0.36
N ASP A 248 12.64 7.06 -0.66
CA ASP A 248 11.24 7.27 -0.93
C ASP A 248 10.97 7.34 -2.43
N LYS A 249 9.72 7.50 -2.81
CA LYS A 249 9.25 7.64 -4.18
C LYS A 249 9.61 9.02 -4.73
N GLU A 250 10.86 9.18 -5.13
CA GLU A 250 11.44 10.45 -5.58
C GLU A 250 12.35 10.28 -6.82
N PRO A 251 12.54 11.37 -7.63
CA PRO A 251 13.57 11.37 -8.66
C PRO A 251 14.96 11.07 -8.10
N PRO A 252 15.86 10.52 -8.90
CA PRO A 252 15.76 10.26 -10.34
C PRO A 252 15.07 8.96 -10.70
N LEU A 253 14.78 8.08 -9.74
CA LEU A 253 14.28 6.73 -10.01
C LEU A 253 12.78 6.69 -10.18
N TRP A 254 12.02 7.38 -9.37
CA TRP A 254 10.58 7.25 -9.26
C TRP A 254 9.86 8.53 -9.72
N ASN A 255 8.73 8.33 -10.39
CA ASN A 255 7.75 9.39 -10.57
C ASN A 255 6.81 9.39 -9.37
N VAL A 256 6.73 10.49 -8.63
CA VAL A 256 5.86 10.64 -7.44
C VAL A 256 4.37 10.50 -7.79
N HIS A 257 4.00 10.81 -9.04
CA HIS A 257 2.64 10.75 -9.56
C HIS A 257 2.31 9.43 -10.26
N SER A 258 3.21 8.42 -10.25
CA SER A 258 2.92 7.11 -10.79
C SER A 258 2.19 6.23 -9.78
N GLN A 259 1.26 5.41 -10.24
CA GLN A 259 0.66 4.32 -9.48
C GLN A 259 1.64 3.19 -9.16
N VAL A 260 2.70 3.08 -9.98
CA VAL A 260 3.75 2.06 -9.81
C VAL A 260 4.57 2.34 -8.56
N ILE A 261 4.65 1.38 -7.68
CA ILE A 261 5.38 1.44 -6.41
C ILE A 261 6.39 0.30 -6.25
N TYR A 262 6.39 -0.67 -7.16
CA TYR A 262 7.30 -1.80 -7.20
C TYR A 262 7.91 -1.96 -8.58
N TRP A 263 9.18 -2.33 -8.64
CA TRP A 263 9.85 -2.71 -9.88
C TRP A 263 10.43 -4.10 -9.81
N TRP A 264 10.27 -4.85 -10.90
CA TRP A 264 10.99 -6.08 -11.12
C TRP A 264 12.50 -5.84 -11.23
N THR A 265 13.25 -6.80 -10.70
CA THR A 265 14.70 -6.87 -10.90
C THR A 265 15.07 -8.11 -11.73
N ALA A 266 16.28 -8.14 -12.28
CA ALA A 266 16.80 -9.32 -12.98
C ALA A 266 17.17 -10.47 -12.03
N THR A 267 17.27 -10.20 -10.72
CA THR A 267 17.70 -11.19 -9.74
C THR A 267 16.55 -12.16 -9.41
N GLU A 268 16.74 -13.41 -9.76
CA GLU A 268 15.80 -14.48 -9.46
C GLU A 268 16.04 -14.99 -8.03
N ARG A 269 14.96 -15.37 -7.35
CA ARG A 269 15.04 -16.13 -6.11
C ARG A 269 15.07 -17.64 -6.39
N ASN A 270 14.27 -18.07 -7.36
CA ASN A 270 14.14 -19.42 -7.86
C ASN A 270 13.39 -19.43 -9.20
N ASP A 271 13.06 -20.60 -9.73
CA ASP A 271 12.38 -20.75 -11.03
C ASP A 271 11.02 -20.05 -11.10
N ASP A 272 10.26 -19.96 -9.99
CA ASP A 272 8.91 -19.38 -9.93
C ASP A 272 8.90 -17.92 -9.46
N ALA A 273 9.96 -17.42 -8.83
CA ALA A 273 9.98 -16.11 -8.18
C ALA A 273 11.24 -15.29 -8.50
N ALA A 274 11.05 -13.98 -8.71
CA ALA A 274 12.11 -13.00 -8.83
C ALA A 274 11.94 -11.91 -7.76
N TYR A 275 13.02 -11.20 -7.45
CA TYR A 275 12.94 -10.08 -6.52
C TYR A 275 12.37 -8.84 -7.21
N MET A 276 11.58 -8.10 -6.45
CA MET A 276 11.15 -6.74 -6.76
C MET A 276 11.69 -5.77 -5.70
N VAL A 277 11.89 -4.54 -6.09
CA VAL A 277 12.27 -3.44 -5.21
C VAL A 277 11.10 -2.50 -5.02
N VAL A 278 10.91 -2.02 -3.80
CA VAL A 278 9.88 -1.06 -3.40
C VAL A 278 10.49 0.35 -3.38
N TYR A 279 9.69 1.38 -3.64
CA TYR A 279 10.17 2.77 -3.60
C TYR A 279 10.78 3.17 -2.24
N ASP A 280 10.37 2.52 -1.14
CA ASP A 280 10.90 2.75 0.21
C ASP A 280 12.14 1.91 0.53
N GLY A 281 12.70 1.24 -0.47
CA GLY A 281 13.92 0.45 -0.40
C GLY A 281 13.75 -1.00 0.04
N LYS A 282 12.54 -1.44 0.38
CA LYS A 282 12.32 -2.86 0.69
C LYS A 282 12.48 -3.71 -0.55
N VAL A 283 12.91 -4.97 -0.35
CA VAL A 283 13.08 -5.96 -1.41
C VAL A 283 12.30 -7.20 -1.03
N TRP A 284 11.42 -7.65 -1.92
CA TRP A 284 10.62 -8.85 -1.69
C TRP A 284 10.60 -9.76 -2.91
N PRO A 285 10.56 -11.08 -2.73
CA PRO A 285 10.32 -12.00 -3.83
C PRO A 285 8.82 -12.03 -4.20
N ARG A 286 8.54 -12.10 -5.49
CA ARG A 286 7.18 -12.27 -6.03
C ARG A 286 7.17 -13.31 -7.13
N ARG A 287 6.03 -13.98 -7.31
CA ARG A 287 5.85 -14.94 -8.40
C ARG A 287 5.95 -14.24 -9.74
N LYS A 288 6.78 -14.76 -10.66
CA LYS A 288 7.07 -14.18 -11.97
C LYS A 288 5.85 -13.99 -12.87
N ARG A 289 4.78 -14.78 -12.65
CA ARG A 289 3.54 -14.79 -13.45
C ARG A 289 2.53 -13.70 -13.11
N ILE A 290 2.68 -12.99 -12.00
CA ILE A 290 1.73 -11.95 -11.61
C ILE A 290 2.07 -10.62 -12.28
N ALA A 291 1.04 -9.81 -12.55
CA ALA A 291 1.15 -8.51 -13.20
C ALA A 291 0.16 -7.49 -12.62
N PRO A 292 0.19 -7.19 -11.30
CA PRO A 292 -0.67 -6.15 -10.75
C PRO A 292 -0.20 -4.78 -11.23
N ASP A 293 -1.12 -3.83 -11.43
CA ASP A 293 -0.85 -2.52 -12.03
C ASP A 293 0.25 -1.72 -11.32
N TYR A 294 0.43 -1.92 -10.03
CA TYR A 294 1.44 -1.25 -9.21
C TYR A 294 2.85 -1.88 -9.29
N LEU A 295 3.02 -3.02 -9.96
CA LEU A 295 4.30 -3.73 -10.12
C LEU A 295 4.73 -3.71 -11.59
N ALA A 296 5.57 -2.77 -11.95
CA ALA A 296 6.13 -2.61 -13.30
C ALA A 296 7.64 -2.91 -13.33
N TYR A 297 8.36 -2.18 -14.15
CA TYR A 297 9.82 -2.27 -14.27
C TYR A 297 10.36 -0.94 -14.79
N ARG A 298 11.68 -0.76 -14.67
CA ARG A 298 12.44 0.27 -15.38
C ARG A 298 13.75 -0.33 -15.85
N CYS A 299 14.01 -0.24 -17.15
CA CYS A 299 15.22 -0.81 -17.74
C CYS A 299 16.43 0.04 -17.43
N VAL A 300 17.60 -0.61 -17.39
CA VAL A 300 18.90 0.05 -17.20
C VAL A 300 19.90 -0.37 -18.25
N LYS A 301 20.88 0.49 -18.52
CA LYS A 301 22.11 0.15 -19.26
C LYS A 301 23.32 0.77 -18.57
N PRO A 302 24.54 0.23 -18.73
CA PRO A 302 25.74 0.90 -18.27
C PRO A 302 25.80 2.33 -18.82
N ALA A 303 26.20 3.30 -17.99
CA ALA A 303 26.56 4.61 -18.52
C ALA A 303 27.99 4.52 -19.04
N ASP A 304 28.17 4.84 -20.32
CA ASP A 304 29.52 4.88 -20.91
C ASP A 304 30.43 5.76 -20.06
N ALA A 305 31.66 5.32 -19.86
CA ALA A 305 32.66 6.17 -19.25
C ALA A 305 32.75 7.45 -20.09
N ALA A 306 32.53 8.60 -19.47
CA ALA A 306 32.71 9.87 -20.16
C ALA A 306 34.10 9.87 -20.77
N ARG A 307 34.15 9.85 -22.13
CA ARG A 307 35.39 10.01 -22.85
C ARG A 307 35.96 11.41 -22.68
#